data_8d04ac30aaf1ddefa19fd6f498217d3a
#
_entry.id   8d04ac30aaf1ddefa19fd6f498217d3a
#
_cell.length_a   1.000
_cell.length_b   1.000
_cell.length_c   1.000
_cell.angle_alpha   90.00
_cell.angle_beta   90.00
_cell.angle_gamma   90.00
#
_symmetry.space_group_name_H-M   'P 1'
#
loop_
_entity.id
_entity.type
_entity.pdbx_description
1 polymer ?
#
loop_
_entity_poly.entity_id
_entity_poly.type
_entity_poly.pdbx_seq_one_letter_code
_entity_poly.pdbx_strand_id
1 'polypeptide(L)'
;GGIGMRKIYDPMEYQPNMQQIDSDIFDHVIAARTAYQPEQYTAKQVQAALRKDVLSFEDFAALLSPAAQPFLEQMARRAKEEREKHFGNNVLLFTPLYISNYCENQCVYCGFNCKNPITRCKLNAAEIEAEMENIAKTGMREVLLLTGESRSVSGPEYIAEAVRIAKKYFSTIGLEVYPMNADEYAMLREAGADFVTVFQETYDLQRYGEMHVAGAKRCFPYRVNAQERA
;
A
#
# COMPACT_ATOMS: atom_id res chain seq x y z
N GLY A 1 -7.22 10.11 -36.44
CA GLY A 1 -6.88 9.15 -35.40
C GLY A 1 -7.87 9.29 -34.27
N GLY A 2 -8.82 8.32 -34.13
CA GLY A 2 -9.80 8.33 -33.07
C GLY A 2 -9.10 8.12 -31.73
N ILE A 3 -9.32 9.04 -30.80
CA ILE A 3 -8.99 8.84 -29.39
C ILE A 3 -9.98 7.76 -28.90
N GLY A 4 -9.53 6.49 -28.90
CA GLY A 4 -10.33 5.42 -28.36
C GLY A 4 -10.68 5.76 -26.91
N MET A 5 -11.98 5.90 -26.59
CA MET A 5 -12.43 6.01 -25.22
C MET A 5 -11.93 4.77 -24.48
N ARG A 6 -11.04 4.95 -23.49
CA ARG A 6 -10.64 3.87 -22.60
C ARG A 6 -11.89 3.33 -21.91
N LYS A 7 -12.08 2.02 -21.97
CA LYS A 7 -13.20 1.35 -21.29
C LYS A 7 -13.14 1.69 -19.81
N ILE A 8 -14.20 2.27 -19.27
CA ILE A 8 -14.38 2.48 -17.83
C ILE A 8 -14.96 1.19 -17.26
N TYR A 9 -14.20 0.52 -16.40
CA TYR A 9 -14.62 -0.70 -15.73
C TYR A 9 -15.45 -0.38 -14.48
N ASP A 10 -16.36 -1.28 -14.12
CA ASP A 10 -16.95 -1.28 -12.80
C ASP A 10 -15.85 -1.44 -11.74
N PRO A 11 -15.84 -0.65 -10.65
CA PRO A 11 -14.86 -0.81 -9.58
C PRO A 11 -14.84 -2.21 -8.93
N MET A 12 -15.89 -2.98 -9.09
CA MET A 12 -16.02 -4.34 -8.56
C MET A 12 -15.63 -5.43 -9.57
N GLU A 13 -15.35 -5.06 -10.83
CA GLU A 13 -15.06 -6.02 -11.91
C GLU A 13 -13.56 -6.27 -12.01
N TYR A 14 -13.14 -7.55 -11.92
CA TYR A 14 -11.78 -7.96 -12.22
C TYR A 14 -11.49 -7.75 -13.71
N GLN A 15 -10.34 -7.19 -14.00
CA GLN A 15 -9.86 -7.03 -15.38
C GLN A 15 -9.18 -8.31 -15.86
N PRO A 16 -9.04 -8.51 -17.20
CA PRO A 16 -8.28 -9.62 -17.74
C PRO A 16 -6.87 -9.69 -17.11
N ASN A 17 -6.40 -10.88 -16.82
CA ASN A 17 -5.13 -11.21 -16.18
C ASN A 17 -5.04 -10.87 -14.68
N MET A 18 -6.08 -10.40 -14.03
CA MET A 18 -6.15 -10.28 -12.57
C MET A 18 -6.56 -11.62 -11.97
N GLN A 19 -5.71 -12.18 -11.13
CA GLN A 19 -6.01 -13.42 -10.39
C GLN A 19 -7.08 -13.16 -9.33
N GLN A 20 -8.18 -13.88 -9.42
CA GLN A 20 -9.18 -13.95 -8.37
C GLN A 20 -8.84 -15.12 -7.44
N ILE A 21 -8.85 -14.85 -6.13
CA ILE A 21 -8.60 -15.85 -5.10
C ILE A 21 -9.86 -16.08 -4.26
N ASP A 22 -9.96 -17.24 -3.65
CA ASP A 22 -11.00 -17.55 -2.67
C ASP A 22 -10.63 -16.83 -1.35
N SER A 23 -11.37 -15.78 -1.02
CA SER A 23 -11.10 -14.90 0.12
C SER A 23 -12.38 -14.22 0.57
N ASP A 24 -12.55 -14.14 1.88
CA ASP A 24 -13.67 -13.44 2.53
C ASP A 24 -13.29 -12.04 3.06
N ILE A 25 -12.03 -11.62 2.88
CA ILE A 25 -11.53 -10.34 3.42
C ILE A 25 -12.32 -9.15 2.91
N PHE A 26 -12.72 -9.18 1.63
CA PHE A 26 -13.56 -8.13 1.04
C PHE A 26 -14.88 -7.99 1.80
N ASP A 27 -15.59 -9.10 2.01
CA ASP A 27 -16.87 -9.11 2.70
C ASP A 27 -16.74 -8.67 4.15
N HIS A 28 -15.70 -9.13 4.85
CA HIS A 28 -15.39 -8.72 6.22
C HIS A 28 -15.09 -7.22 6.33
N VAL A 29 -14.30 -6.67 5.43
CA VAL A 29 -13.96 -5.24 5.42
C VAL A 29 -15.20 -4.39 5.17
N ILE A 30 -16.04 -4.75 4.20
CA ILE A 30 -17.25 -4.01 3.89
C ILE A 30 -18.27 -4.14 5.01
N ALA A 31 -18.44 -5.32 5.61
CA ALA A 31 -19.32 -5.53 6.75
C ALA A 31 -18.89 -4.70 7.97
N ALA A 32 -17.59 -4.74 8.31
CA ALA A 32 -17.03 -3.97 9.43
C ALA A 32 -17.21 -2.46 9.22
N ARG A 33 -16.91 -1.97 8.01
CA ARG A 33 -17.11 -0.55 7.68
C ARG A 33 -18.57 -0.13 7.77
N THR A 34 -19.48 -0.95 7.28
CA THR A 34 -20.92 -0.66 7.29
C THR A 34 -21.50 -0.70 8.71
N ALA A 35 -21.01 -1.61 9.54
CA ALA A 35 -21.43 -1.75 10.93
C ALA A 35 -20.88 -0.64 11.84
N TYR A 36 -19.75 -0.02 11.49
CA TYR A 36 -19.13 1.00 12.32
C TYR A 36 -19.94 2.28 12.38
N GLN A 37 -20.42 2.59 13.57
CA GLN A 37 -21.22 3.79 13.88
C GLN A 37 -20.47 4.63 14.92
N PRO A 38 -19.59 5.56 14.52
CA PRO A 38 -18.69 6.28 15.43
C PRO A 38 -19.40 7.03 16.54
N GLU A 39 -20.62 7.53 16.28
CA GLU A 39 -21.40 8.32 17.25
C GLU A 39 -22.03 7.48 18.37
N GLN A 40 -22.01 6.16 18.26
CA GLN A 40 -22.57 5.27 19.28
C GLN A 40 -21.60 5.00 20.43
N TYR A 41 -20.33 5.31 20.26
CA TYR A 41 -19.31 5.07 21.28
C TYR A 41 -19.34 6.15 22.36
N THR A 42 -19.03 5.74 23.57
CA THR A 42 -19.06 6.59 24.76
C THR A 42 -17.66 6.72 25.40
N ALA A 43 -17.45 7.79 26.16
CA ALA A 43 -16.23 7.97 26.93
C ALA A 43 -15.94 6.79 27.89
N LYS A 44 -16.98 6.13 28.41
CA LYS A 44 -16.84 4.94 29.26
C LYS A 44 -16.21 3.76 28.52
N GLN A 45 -16.62 3.52 27.27
CA GLN A 45 -16.04 2.47 26.42
C GLN A 45 -14.58 2.77 26.05
N VAL A 46 -14.27 4.03 25.73
CA VAL A 46 -12.88 4.46 25.47
C VAL A 46 -12.00 4.25 26.72
N GLN A 47 -12.47 4.65 27.89
CA GLN A 47 -11.74 4.43 29.15
C GLN A 47 -11.56 2.94 29.46
N ALA A 48 -12.57 2.12 29.18
CA ALA A 48 -12.48 0.68 29.37
C ALA A 48 -11.44 0.06 28.42
N ALA A 49 -11.43 0.47 27.16
CA ALA A 49 -10.43 0.04 26.16
C ALA A 49 -9.00 0.39 26.62
N LEU A 50 -8.78 1.61 27.10
CA LEU A 50 -7.46 2.08 27.55
C LEU A 50 -6.91 1.34 28.77
N ARG A 51 -7.73 0.59 29.50
CA ARG A 51 -7.31 -0.21 30.68
C ARG A 51 -6.98 -1.66 30.34
N LYS A 52 -7.29 -2.12 29.12
CA LYS A 52 -7.06 -3.51 28.72
C LYS A 52 -5.63 -3.70 28.21
N ASP A 53 -5.02 -4.84 28.51
CA ASP A 53 -3.71 -5.19 27.98
C ASP A 53 -3.79 -5.57 26.49
N VAL A 54 -4.87 -6.25 26.11
CA VAL A 54 -5.13 -6.65 24.72
C VAL A 54 -6.45 -6.05 24.27
N LEU A 55 -6.42 -5.34 23.15
CA LEU A 55 -7.60 -4.72 22.56
C LEU A 55 -8.33 -5.67 21.62
N SER A 56 -9.66 -5.69 21.71
CA SER A 56 -10.53 -6.27 20.68
C SER A 56 -10.76 -5.27 19.55
N PHE A 57 -11.35 -5.75 18.44
CA PHE A 57 -11.77 -4.86 17.35
C PHE A 57 -12.76 -3.80 17.82
N GLU A 58 -13.66 -4.15 18.74
CA GLU A 58 -14.65 -3.23 19.32
C GLU A 58 -13.97 -2.15 20.19
N ASP A 59 -12.95 -2.53 20.97
CA ASP A 59 -12.15 -1.55 21.73
C ASP A 59 -11.41 -0.60 20.79
N PHE A 60 -10.83 -1.11 19.70
CA PHE A 60 -10.16 -0.29 18.70
C PHE A 60 -11.14 0.65 18.00
N ALA A 61 -12.35 0.18 17.66
CA ALA A 61 -13.41 1.00 17.10
C ALA A 61 -13.81 2.14 18.02
N ALA A 62 -13.92 1.89 19.34
CA ALA A 62 -14.18 2.93 20.33
C ALA A 62 -13.06 4.00 20.37
N LEU A 63 -11.79 3.57 20.27
CA LEU A 63 -10.64 4.48 20.22
C LEU A 63 -10.57 5.32 18.93
N LEU A 64 -11.18 4.87 17.84
CA LEU A 64 -11.30 5.63 16.59
C LEU A 64 -12.50 6.59 16.57
N SER A 65 -13.38 6.52 17.55
CA SER A 65 -14.61 7.33 17.60
C SER A 65 -14.35 8.76 18.09
N PRO A 66 -15.29 9.70 17.84
CA PRO A 66 -15.24 11.04 18.40
C PRO A 66 -15.17 11.07 19.95
N ALA A 67 -15.73 10.06 20.62
CA ALA A 67 -15.67 9.93 22.08
C ALA A 67 -14.24 9.77 22.62
N ALA A 68 -13.29 9.40 21.77
CA ALA A 68 -11.87 9.27 22.15
C ALA A 68 -11.12 10.60 22.18
N GLN A 69 -11.64 11.66 21.57
CA GLN A 69 -10.94 12.96 21.47
C GLN A 69 -10.41 13.49 22.82
N PRO A 70 -11.16 13.45 23.94
CA PRO A 70 -10.64 13.92 25.23
C PRO A 70 -9.51 13.05 25.81
N PHE A 71 -9.28 11.86 25.25
CA PHE A 71 -8.31 10.87 25.73
C PHE A 71 -7.06 10.74 24.86
N LEU A 72 -6.86 11.62 23.87
CA LEU A 72 -5.74 11.54 22.93
C LEU A 72 -4.38 11.47 23.62
N GLU A 73 -4.17 12.23 24.70
CA GLU A 73 -2.92 12.17 25.47
C GLU A 73 -2.70 10.80 26.13
N GLN A 74 -3.76 10.20 26.68
CA GLN A 74 -3.67 8.87 27.28
C GLN A 74 -3.42 7.80 26.22
N MET A 75 -4.06 7.92 25.05
CA MET A 75 -3.83 7.04 23.90
C MET A 75 -2.38 7.16 23.43
N ALA A 76 -1.85 8.37 23.32
CA ALA A 76 -0.46 8.59 22.89
C ALA A 76 0.55 7.99 23.87
N ARG A 77 0.32 8.13 25.18
CA ARG A 77 1.16 7.49 26.21
C ARG A 77 1.12 5.98 26.10
N ARG A 78 -0.08 5.40 25.97
CA ARG A 78 -0.26 3.97 25.78
C ARG A 78 0.44 3.45 24.52
N ALA A 79 0.28 4.14 23.39
CA ALA A 79 0.95 3.80 22.14
C ALA A 79 2.47 3.86 22.28
N LYS A 80 3.00 4.84 23.02
CA LYS A 80 4.44 4.94 23.33
C LYS A 80 4.90 3.72 24.15
N GLU A 81 4.18 3.36 25.22
CA GLU A 81 4.50 2.19 26.05
C GLU A 81 4.53 0.89 25.23
N GLU A 82 3.51 0.66 24.39
CA GLU A 82 3.46 -0.51 23.50
C GLU A 82 4.63 -0.50 22.50
N ARG A 83 4.95 0.66 21.91
CA ARG A 83 6.11 0.78 21.01
C ARG A 83 7.41 0.46 21.73
N GLU A 84 7.62 1.00 22.92
CA GLU A 84 8.84 0.76 23.70
C GLU A 84 8.96 -0.71 24.13
N LYS A 85 7.84 -1.34 24.49
CA LYS A 85 7.78 -2.76 24.87
C LYS A 85 8.16 -3.69 23.72
N HIS A 86 7.69 -3.39 22.49
CA HIS A 86 7.86 -4.28 21.35
C HIS A 86 9.08 -3.95 20.46
N PHE A 87 9.48 -2.68 20.40
CA PHE A 87 10.53 -2.22 19.49
C PHE A 87 11.70 -1.52 20.22
N GLY A 88 11.57 -1.23 21.52
CA GLY A 88 12.57 -0.48 22.26
C GLY A 88 12.79 0.92 21.67
N ASN A 89 14.06 1.33 21.63
CA ASN A 89 14.49 2.60 21.04
C ASN A 89 15.00 2.47 19.59
N ASN A 90 14.73 1.34 18.95
CA ASN A 90 15.16 1.13 17.57
C ASN A 90 14.34 1.98 16.61
N VAL A 91 15.05 2.58 15.65
CA VAL A 91 14.44 3.29 14.51
C VAL A 91 15.01 2.69 13.24
N LEU A 92 14.15 2.18 12.39
CA LEU A 92 14.51 1.70 11.06
C LEU A 92 14.47 2.88 10.09
N LEU A 93 15.60 3.12 9.42
CA LEU A 93 15.72 4.16 8.41
C LEU A 93 15.75 3.53 7.02
N PHE A 94 14.88 3.99 6.17
CA PHE A 94 14.84 3.59 4.77
C PHE A 94 14.68 4.82 3.86
N THR A 95 14.95 4.65 2.58
CA THR A 95 14.68 5.68 1.57
C THR A 95 13.87 5.09 0.42
N PRO A 96 12.92 5.85 -0.14
CA PRO A 96 12.24 5.45 -1.37
C PRO A 96 13.14 5.68 -2.59
N LEU A 97 13.06 4.75 -3.55
CA LEU A 97 13.63 4.92 -4.88
C LEU A 97 12.55 4.66 -5.94
N TYR A 98 12.15 5.70 -6.65
CA TYR A 98 11.24 5.59 -7.78
C TYR A 98 12.00 5.13 -9.03
N ILE A 99 11.84 3.87 -9.40
CA ILE A 99 12.49 3.31 -10.59
C ILE A 99 11.73 3.57 -11.88
N SER A 100 10.42 3.87 -11.79
CA SER A 100 9.59 4.29 -12.93
C SER A 100 8.39 5.11 -12.46
N ASN A 101 8.08 6.20 -13.17
CA ASN A 101 6.88 7.01 -12.93
C ASN A 101 5.80 6.83 -14.02
N TYR A 102 5.96 5.85 -14.91
CA TYR A 102 4.92 5.50 -15.87
C TYR A 102 3.72 4.90 -15.15
N CYS A 103 2.54 5.41 -15.41
CA CYS A 103 1.30 4.93 -14.82
C CYS A 103 0.16 5.01 -15.83
N GLU A 104 -0.72 4.01 -15.86
CA GLU A 104 -1.89 3.93 -16.73
C GLU A 104 -3.19 4.33 -16.02
N ASN A 105 -3.13 4.56 -14.71
CA ASN A 105 -4.28 4.94 -13.90
C ASN A 105 -4.63 6.42 -14.00
N GLN A 106 -5.90 6.73 -13.69
CA GLN A 106 -6.43 8.08 -13.62
C GLN A 106 -6.94 8.38 -12.20
N CYS A 107 -6.05 8.30 -11.22
CA CYS A 107 -6.37 8.68 -9.85
C CYS A 107 -6.37 10.20 -9.73
N VAL A 108 -7.45 10.78 -9.17
CA VAL A 108 -7.65 12.25 -9.14
C VAL A 108 -6.64 13.01 -8.28
N TYR A 109 -6.02 12.32 -7.32
CA TYR A 109 -5.07 12.89 -6.35
C TYR A 109 -3.59 12.67 -6.72
N CYS A 110 -3.30 11.81 -7.71
CA CYS A 110 -1.94 11.31 -7.93
C CYS A 110 -1.20 12.10 -9.02
N GLY A 111 0.01 12.56 -8.72
CA GLY A 111 0.89 13.22 -9.69
C GLY A 111 1.24 12.34 -10.90
N PHE A 112 1.26 11.01 -10.72
CA PHE A 112 1.53 10.04 -11.80
C PHE A 112 0.30 9.72 -12.67
N ASN A 113 -0.86 10.33 -12.41
CA ASN A 113 -2.04 10.19 -13.28
C ASN A 113 -1.62 10.26 -14.74
N CYS A 114 -2.07 9.29 -15.56
CA CYS A 114 -1.64 9.16 -16.95
C CYS A 114 -1.99 10.38 -17.83
N LYS A 115 -2.89 11.25 -17.38
CA LYS A 115 -3.28 12.48 -18.06
C LYS A 115 -2.47 13.70 -17.65
N ASN A 116 -1.67 13.60 -16.60
CA ASN A 116 -0.84 14.70 -16.18
C ASN A 116 0.34 14.89 -17.15
N PRO A 117 0.62 16.13 -17.59
CA PRO A 117 1.71 16.44 -18.51
C PRO A 117 3.06 16.52 -17.77
N ILE A 118 3.47 15.40 -17.17
CA ILE A 118 4.76 15.28 -16.49
C ILE A 118 5.79 14.53 -17.34
N THR A 119 7.05 14.79 -17.12
CA THR A 119 8.14 14.01 -17.72
C THR A 119 8.09 12.58 -17.19
N ARG A 120 7.96 11.62 -18.09
CA ARG A 120 7.98 10.21 -17.75
C ARG A 120 9.40 9.66 -17.84
N CYS A 121 9.79 8.90 -16.84
CA CYS A 121 11.10 8.27 -16.72
C CYS A 121 10.97 6.83 -16.27
N LYS A 122 11.85 6.00 -16.81
CA LYS A 122 12.08 4.62 -16.36
C LYS A 122 13.59 4.42 -16.35
N LEU A 123 14.14 4.09 -15.19
CA LEU A 123 15.57 3.84 -15.04
C LEU A 123 15.95 2.49 -15.69
N ASN A 124 17.06 2.46 -16.38
CA ASN A 124 17.67 1.20 -16.82
C ASN A 124 18.49 0.56 -15.69
N ALA A 125 18.97 -0.66 -15.89
CA ALA A 125 19.71 -1.41 -14.86
C ALA A 125 20.95 -0.66 -14.34
N ALA A 126 21.71 0.01 -15.20
CA ALA A 126 22.90 0.76 -14.80
C ALA A 126 22.52 2.03 -13.99
N GLU A 127 21.45 2.71 -14.36
CA GLU A 127 20.94 3.87 -13.61
C GLU A 127 20.40 3.44 -12.24
N ILE A 128 19.66 2.32 -12.18
CA ILE A 128 19.18 1.74 -10.90
C ILE A 128 20.39 1.40 -10.01
N GLU A 129 21.41 0.74 -10.55
CA GLU A 129 22.60 0.36 -9.79
C GLU A 129 23.35 1.59 -9.26
N ALA A 130 23.53 2.61 -10.08
CA ALA A 130 24.17 3.86 -9.68
C ALA A 130 23.43 4.58 -8.53
N GLU A 131 22.08 4.65 -8.61
CA GLU A 131 21.29 5.25 -7.53
C GLU A 131 21.37 4.43 -6.24
N MET A 132 21.31 3.10 -6.33
CA MET A 132 21.45 2.22 -5.16
C MET A 132 22.82 2.33 -4.50
N GLU A 133 23.89 2.41 -5.29
CA GLU A 133 25.23 2.65 -4.78
C GLU A 133 25.34 3.99 -4.03
N ASN A 134 24.74 5.06 -4.59
CA ASN A 134 24.72 6.36 -3.95
C ASN A 134 23.93 6.35 -2.64
N ILE A 135 22.79 5.67 -2.59
CA ILE A 135 22.00 5.50 -1.36
C ILE A 135 22.82 4.69 -0.32
N ALA A 136 23.44 3.59 -0.72
CA ALA A 136 24.24 2.75 0.18
C ALA A 136 25.43 3.49 0.81
N LYS A 137 26.05 4.44 0.08
CA LYS A 137 27.13 5.32 0.61
C LYS A 137 26.65 6.19 1.79
N THR A 138 25.37 6.45 1.93
CA THR A 138 24.80 7.16 3.10
C THR A 138 24.77 6.32 4.38
N GLY A 139 25.01 5.02 4.28
CA GLY A 139 24.91 4.05 5.37
C GLY A 139 23.51 3.46 5.55
N MET A 140 22.54 3.80 4.70
CA MET A 140 21.22 3.18 4.71
C MET A 140 21.28 1.71 4.33
N ARG A 141 20.55 0.88 5.05
CA ARG A 141 20.53 -0.58 4.89
C ARG A 141 19.22 -1.10 4.33
N GLU A 142 18.24 -0.23 4.19
CA GLU A 142 16.91 -0.54 3.72
C GLU A 142 16.50 0.42 2.60
N VAL A 143 15.90 -0.13 1.54
CA VAL A 143 15.35 0.62 0.41
C VAL A 143 13.93 0.20 0.13
N LEU A 144 13.08 1.18 -0.23
CA LEU A 144 11.73 0.95 -0.71
C LEU A 144 11.67 1.29 -2.20
N LEU A 145 11.43 0.29 -3.04
CA LEU A 145 11.33 0.47 -4.49
C LEU A 145 9.89 0.80 -4.88
N LEU A 146 9.72 1.86 -5.66
CA LEU A 146 8.40 2.34 -6.09
C LEU A 146 8.31 2.43 -7.61
N THR A 147 7.11 2.13 -8.11
CA THR A 147 6.74 2.39 -9.50
C THR A 147 5.34 2.97 -9.59
N GLY A 148 5.05 3.68 -10.69
CA GLY A 148 3.67 3.78 -11.16
C GLY A 148 3.17 2.43 -11.67
N GLU A 149 1.87 2.31 -11.89
CA GLU A 149 1.26 1.09 -12.42
C GLU A 149 1.22 1.12 -13.95
N SER A 150 2.19 0.47 -14.57
CA SER A 150 2.24 0.20 -16.01
C SER A 150 2.91 -1.15 -16.26
N ARG A 151 2.10 -2.16 -16.51
CA ARG A 151 2.61 -3.51 -16.76
C ARG A 151 3.43 -3.59 -18.05
N SER A 152 3.12 -2.74 -19.02
CA SER A 152 3.83 -2.68 -20.32
C SER A 152 5.20 -2.03 -20.24
N VAL A 153 5.39 -1.07 -19.30
CA VAL A 153 6.64 -0.32 -19.15
C VAL A 153 7.49 -0.83 -17.99
N SER A 154 6.88 -1.03 -16.83
CA SER A 154 7.51 -1.49 -15.59
C SER A 154 6.82 -2.76 -15.06
N GLY A 155 6.90 -3.84 -15.86
CA GLY A 155 6.32 -5.15 -15.52
C GLY A 155 7.05 -5.84 -14.36
N PRO A 156 6.51 -6.99 -13.88
CA PRO A 156 7.08 -7.72 -12.75
C PRO A 156 8.55 -8.12 -12.94
N GLU A 157 8.95 -8.50 -14.14
CA GLU A 157 10.35 -8.89 -14.47
C GLU A 157 11.32 -7.72 -14.30
N TYR A 158 10.90 -6.51 -14.71
CA TYR A 158 11.70 -5.30 -14.51
C TYR A 158 11.87 -4.98 -13.02
N ILE A 159 10.80 -5.13 -12.23
CA ILE A 159 10.84 -4.92 -10.78
C ILE A 159 11.73 -5.99 -10.13
N ALA A 160 11.63 -7.25 -10.56
CA ALA A 160 12.49 -8.33 -10.08
C ALA A 160 13.97 -8.08 -10.37
N GLU A 161 14.31 -7.53 -11.56
CA GLU A 161 15.68 -7.12 -11.87
C GLU A 161 16.18 -6.03 -10.92
N ALA A 162 15.36 -5.00 -10.66
CA ALA A 162 15.68 -3.95 -9.70
C ALA A 162 15.91 -4.51 -8.29
N VAL A 163 15.09 -5.48 -7.85
CA VAL A 163 15.28 -6.18 -6.57
C VAL A 163 16.61 -6.93 -6.52
N ARG A 164 16.99 -7.66 -7.58
CA ARG A 164 18.29 -8.37 -7.64
C ARG A 164 19.46 -7.40 -7.57
N ILE A 165 19.36 -6.23 -8.19
CA ILE A 165 20.37 -5.18 -8.08
C ILE A 165 20.42 -4.67 -6.64
N ALA A 166 19.27 -4.34 -6.04
CA ALA A 166 19.18 -3.85 -4.66
C ALA A 166 19.80 -4.81 -3.65
N LYS A 167 19.68 -6.13 -3.87
CA LYS A 167 20.22 -7.17 -2.99
C LYS A 167 21.74 -7.10 -2.82
N LYS A 168 22.45 -6.46 -3.74
CA LYS A 168 23.91 -6.25 -3.63
C LYS A 168 24.27 -5.19 -2.56
N TYR A 169 23.35 -4.28 -2.25
CA TYR A 169 23.58 -3.07 -1.47
C TYR A 169 22.81 -3.02 -0.16
N PHE A 170 21.64 -3.64 -0.10
CA PHE A 170 20.71 -3.51 1.03
C PHE A 170 20.41 -4.87 1.68
N SER A 171 20.22 -4.83 3.00
CA SER A 171 19.80 -6.00 3.78
C SER A 171 18.29 -6.19 3.77
N THR A 172 17.52 -5.12 3.53
CA THR A 172 16.05 -5.13 3.49
C THR A 172 15.55 -4.38 2.27
N ILE A 173 14.70 -5.03 1.48
CA ILE A 173 14.15 -4.49 0.24
C ILE A 173 12.63 -4.56 0.30
N GLY A 174 12.00 -3.40 0.47
CA GLY A 174 10.55 -3.25 0.40
C GLY A 174 10.09 -2.85 -0.99
N LEU A 175 8.86 -3.20 -1.31
CA LEU A 175 8.19 -2.83 -2.55
C LEU A 175 6.91 -2.05 -2.27
N GLU A 176 6.77 -0.88 -2.87
CA GLU A 176 5.52 -0.14 -2.94
C GLU A 176 5.12 0.00 -4.40
N VAL A 177 4.54 -1.06 -4.92
CA VAL A 177 4.19 -1.23 -6.32
C VAL A 177 2.71 -1.61 -6.45
N TYR A 178 2.22 -1.69 -7.68
CA TYR A 178 0.85 -2.08 -7.94
C TYR A 178 0.56 -3.53 -7.55
N PRO A 179 -0.71 -3.89 -7.25
CA PRO A 179 -1.08 -5.27 -6.92
C PRO A 179 -0.72 -6.25 -8.04
N MET A 180 -0.26 -7.42 -7.64
CA MET A 180 0.19 -8.48 -8.53
C MET A 180 -0.52 -9.79 -8.25
N ASN A 181 -0.38 -10.74 -9.17
CA ASN A 181 -0.81 -12.13 -8.99
C ASN A 181 0.17 -12.87 -8.07
N ALA A 182 -0.23 -14.00 -7.52
CA ALA A 182 0.59 -14.75 -6.56
C ALA A 182 1.92 -15.25 -7.17
N ASP A 183 1.92 -15.68 -8.43
CA ASP A 183 3.13 -16.11 -9.14
C ASP A 183 4.10 -14.94 -9.38
N GLU A 184 3.58 -13.75 -9.63
CA GLU A 184 4.38 -12.52 -9.77
C GLU A 184 5.00 -12.13 -8.42
N TYR A 185 4.24 -12.19 -7.32
CA TYR A 185 4.80 -11.97 -5.97
C TYR A 185 5.85 -13.02 -5.61
N ALA A 186 5.63 -14.30 -5.96
CA ALA A 186 6.61 -15.35 -5.75
C ALA A 186 7.93 -15.05 -6.49
N MET A 187 7.86 -14.58 -7.75
CA MET A 187 9.03 -14.14 -8.52
C MET A 187 9.78 -13.00 -7.82
N LEU A 188 9.07 -12.00 -7.28
CA LEU A 188 9.68 -10.88 -6.57
C LEU A 188 10.34 -11.33 -5.26
N ARG A 189 9.72 -12.27 -4.55
CA ARG A 189 10.30 -12.88 -3.34
C ARG A 189 11.57 -13.67 -3.67
N GLU A 190 11.55 -14.48 -4.72
CA GLU A 190 12.73 -15.22 -5.19
C GLU A 190 13.86 -14.27 -5.63
N ALA A 191 13.53 -13.10 -6.20
CA ALA A 191 14.49 -12.07 -6.52
C ALA A 191 15.14 -11.45 -5.26
N GLY A 192 14.49 -11.53 -4.10
CA GLY A 192 14.99 -11.08 -2.81
C GLY A 192 14.19 -9.93 -2.16
N ALA A 193 12.96 -9.68 -2.57
CA ALA A 193 12.07 -8.74 -1.87
C ALA A 193 11.66 -9.30 -0.50
N ASP A 194 11.67 -8.45 0.52
CA ASP A 194 11.37 -8.83 1.90
C ASP A 194 9.92 -8.55 2.28
N PHE A 195 9.32 -7.48 1.73
CA PHE A 195 7.91 -7.14 1.98
C PHE A 195 7.31 -6.29 0.85
N VAL A 196 5.99 -6.25 0.82
CA VAL A 196 5.22 -5.38 -0.07
C VAL A 196 4.28 -4.48 0.73
N THR A 197 4.05 -3.28 0.21
CA THR A 197 3.07 -2.33 0.71
C THR A 197 2.10 -1.97 -0.41
N VAL A 198 0.81 -2.08 -0.15
CA VAL A 198 -0.25 -1.74 -1.11
C VAL A 198 -1.29 -0.87 -0.42
N PHE A 199 -1.38 0.40 -0.82
CA PHE A 199 -2.37 1.33 -0.30
C PHE A 199 -3.75 1.09 -0.92
N GLN A 200 -4.78 0.99 -0.08
CA GLN A 200 -6.18 0.92 -0.50
C GLN A 200 -6.80 2.31 -0.72
N GLU A 201 -6.29 3.35 -0.07
CA GLU A 201 -6.73 4.74 -0.02
C GLU A 201 -8.01 4.91 0.81
N THR A 202 -9.07 4.20 0.49
CA THR A 202 -10.34 4.18 1.24
C THR A 202 -11.04 2.84 1.06
N TYR A 203 -11.82 2.45 2.08
CA TYR A 203 -12.69 1.27 2.04
C TYR A 203 -14.17 1.64 1.77
N ASP A 204 -14.43 2.90 1.40
CA ASP A 204 -15.71 3.35 0.88
C ASP A 204 -15.78 3.10 -0.62
N LEU A 205 -16.64 2.19 -1.07
CA LEU A 205 -16.74 1.77 -2.47
C LEU A 205 -17.11 2.91 -3.40
N GLN A 206 -18.05 3.76 -2.98
CA GLN A 206 -18.46 4.90 -3.80
C GLN A 206 -17.28 5.87 -3.96
N ARG A 207 -16.67 6.25 -2.84
CA ARG A 207 -15.52 7.16 -2.82
C ARG A 207 -14.34 6.61 -3.58
N TYR A 208 -14.10 5.31 -3.45
CA TYR A 208 -13.03 4.63 -4.19
C TYR A 208 -13.22 4.77 -5.72
N GLY A 209 -14.44 4.52 -6.21
CA GLY A 209 -14.77 4.68 -7.62
C GLY A 209 -14.66 6.12 -8.14
N GLU A 210 -15.00 7.10 -7.31
CA GLU A 210 -14.85 8.53 -7.62
C GLU A 210 -13.36 8.95 -7.73
N MET A 211 -12.52 8.41 -6.85
CA MET A 211 -11.08 8.73 -6.80
C MET A 211 -10.25 8.01 -7.86
N HIS A 212 -10.67 6.80 -8.25
CA HIS A 212 -9.98 5.96 -9.23
C HIS A 212 -10.81 5.86 -10.51
N VAL A 213 -10.73 6.91 -11.33
CA VAL A 213 -11.63 7.11 -12.49
C VAL A 213 -11.46 6.04 -13.56
N ALA A 214 -10.22 5.62 -13.83
CA ALA A 214 -9.92 4.57 -14.81
C ALA A 214 -8.55 3.95 -14.54
N GLY A 215 -8.29 2.79 -15.15
CA GLY A 215 -7.07 2.01 -15.01
C GLY A 215 -7.24 0.83 -14.05
N ALA A 216 -6.18 0.04 -13.90
CA ALA A 216 -6.19 -1.19 -13.11
C ALA A 216 -6.45 -0.93 -11.61
N LYS A 217 -5.95 0.20 -11.08
CA LYS A 217 -6.19 0.59 -9.69
C LYS A 217 -7.67 0.75 -9.34
N ARG A 218 -8.54 0.96 -10.34
CA ARG A 218 -9.99 1.04 -10.12
C ARG A 218 -10.61 -0.26 -9.60
N CYS A 219 -10.00 -1.42 -9.85
CA CYS A 219 -10.51 -2.70 -9.36
C CYS A 219 -10.29 -2.84 -7.85
N PHE A 220 -11.33 -2.55 -7.08
CA PHE A 220 -11.30 -2.57 -5.61
C PHE A 220 -10.99 -3.95 -5.03
N PRO A 221 -11.69 -5.05 -5.40
CA PRO A 221 -11.47 -6.35 -4.79
C PRO A 221 -10.06 -6.91 -5.09
N TYR A 222 -9.54 -6.71 -6.29
CA TYR A 222 -8.17 -7.13 -6.63
C TYR A 222 -7.13 -6.44 -5.74
N ARG A 223 -7.36 -5.18 -5.41
CA ARG A 223 -6.44 -4.40 -4.57
C ARG A 223 -6.56 -4.78 -3.08
N VAL A 224 -7.77 -4.95 -2.56
CA VAL A 224 -7.96 -5.32 -1.14
C VAL A 224 -7.39 -6.69 -0.81
N ASN A 225 -7.40 -7.62 -1.79
CA ASN A 225 -6.85 -8.97 -1.63
C ASN A 225 -5.34 -9.07 -1.96
N ALA A 226 -4.67 -7.96 -2.23
CA ALA A 226 -3.26 -7.98 -2.64
C ALA A 226 -2.35 -8.63 -1.60
N GLN A 227 -2.59 -8.37 -0.32
CA GLN A 227 -1.78 -8.92 0.77
C GLN A 227 -1.95 -10.44 0.95
N GLU A 228 -3.10 -10.99 0.56
CA GLU A 228 -3.32 -12.44 0.63
C GLU A 228 -2.66 -13.18 -0.55
N ARG A 229 -2.44 -12.48 -1.67
CA ARG A 229 -1.69 -13.05 -2.79
C ARG A 229 -0.17 -12.97 -2.59
N ALA A 230 0.30 -12.00 -1.79
CA ALA A 230 1.72 -11.79 -1.50
C ALA A 230 2.24 -12.74 -0.42
#